data_743348fd105ff93cb6b42d866369ab87
#
_entry.id   743348fd105ff93cb6b42d866369ab87
#
_cell.length_a   1.000
_cell.length_b   1.000
_cell.length_c   1.000
_cell.angle_alpha   90.00
_cell.angle_beta   90.00
_cell.angle_gamma   90.00
#
_symmetry.space_group_name_H-M   'P 1'
#
loop_
_entity.id
_entity.type
_entity.pdbx_description
1 polymer ?
#
loop_
_entity_poly.entity_id
_entity_poly.type
_entity_poly.pdbx_seq_one_letter_code
_entity_poly.pdbx_strand_id
1 'polypeptide(L)'
;MYMSIIRKLKHPFIWLSRFRNRCGYGVHSPFAFNFITNVIYERLPYYAYRTLPMQERELARHNKGKMFFRESRKVSRLLFRLVNMAQPDVIVHVGRRSSAAVYLQAAKTTATYLYAESFSEVSLNDGMPIDFLFVDAK
;
A
#
# COMPACT_ATOMS: atom_id res chain seq x y z
N MET A 1 11.97 38.78 7.03
CA MET A 1 12.22 38.49 5.58
C MET A 1 13.44 37.61 5.35
N TYR A 2 14.52 37.70 6.15
CA TYR A 2 15.75 36.87 6.01
C TYR A 2 15.60 35.39 6.34
N MET A 3 14.75 35.01 7.27
CA MET A 3 14.56 33.60 7.67
C MET A 3 13.94 32.69 6.60
N SER A 4 13.17 33.25 5.65
CA SER A 4 12.54 32.46 4.58
C SER A 4 13.54 32.09 3.47
N ILE A 5 14.55 32.91 3.24
CA ILE A 5 15.58 32.69 2.21
C ILE A 5 16.57 31.59 2.66
N ILE A 6 16.98 31.61 3.93
CA ILE A 6 17.87 30.59 4.50
C ILE A 6 17.20 29.21 4.50
N ARG A 7 15.89 29.16 4.71
CA ARG A 7 15.11 27.91 4.65
C ARG A 7 15.04 27.34 3.22
N LYS A 8 14.94 28.19 2.20
CA LYS A 8 14.96 27.76 0.79
C LYS A 8 16.33 27.28 0.33
N LEU A 9 17.41 27.88 0.83
CA LEU A 9 18.79 27.47 0.53
C LEU A 9 19.21 26.15 1.16
N LYS A 10 18.60 25.74 2.28
CA LYS A 10 18.86 24.42 2.92
C LYS A 10 18.20 23.26 2.18
N HIS A 11 17.12 23.48 1.42
CA HIS A 11 16.39 22.43 0.71
C HIS A 11 17.25 21.60 -0.27
N PRO A 12 18.10 22.17 -1.14
CA PRO A 12 18.93 21.39 -2.06
C PRO A 12 19.98 20.55 -1.32
N PHE A 13 20.56 21.04 -0.22
CA PHE A 13 21.53 20.29 0.59
C PHE A 13 20.86 19.12 1.34
N ILE A 14 19.67 19.33 1.89
CA ILE A 14 18.89 18.27 2.49
C ILE A 14 18.48 17.22 1.44
N TRP A 15 18.11 17.66 0.25
CA TRP A 15 17.78 16.78 -0.86
C TRP A 15 18.99 15.95 -1.31
N LEU A 16 20.17 16.56 -1.45
CA LEU A 16 21.42 15.90 -1.82
C LEU A 16 21.86 14.87 -0.76
N SER A 17 21.76 15.24 0.52
CA SER A 17 22.03 14.31 1.65
C SER A 17 21.05 13.11 1.64
N ARG A 18 19.77 13.35 1.38
CA ARG A 18 18.77 12.30 1.25
C ARG A 18 18.96 11.42 0.01
N PHE A 19 19.53 11.99 -1.06
CA PHE A 19 19.81 11.23 -2.27
C PHE A 19 20.88 10.16 -2.03
N ARG A 20 21.88 10.47 -1.23
CA ARG A 20 22.96 9.53 -0.85
C ARG A 20 22.44 8.36 -0.03
N ASN A 21 21.38 8.54 0.77
CA ASN A 21 20.80 7.52 1.65
C ASN A 21 19.57 6.80 1.04
N ARG A 22 19.42 6.85 -0.29
CA ARG A 22 18.34 6.16 -0.99
C ARG A 22 18.66 4.68 -1.20
N CYS A 23 17.62 3.90 -1.46
CA CYS A 23 17.72 2.48 -1.81
C CYS A 23 18.39 1.62 -0.74
N GLY A 24 18.22 1.96 0.53
CA GLY A 24 18.73 1.13 1.64
C GLY A 24 20.20 1.36 1.99
N TYR A 25 20.86 2.38 1.40
CA TYR A 25 22.23 2.71 1.79
C TYR A 25 22.32 3.08 3.27
N GLY A 26 23.24 2.44 4.01
CA GLY A 26 23.42 2.66 5.45
C GLY A 26 22.38 1.97 6.34
N VAL A 27 21.52 1.12 5.77
CA VAL A 27 20.57 0.30 6.55
C VAL A 27 21.24 -1.02 6.92
N HIS A 28 21.43 -1.26 8.21
CA HIS A 28 22.13 -2.44 8.72
C HIS A 28 21.19 -3.64 8.98
N SER A 29 19.89 -3.41 9.11
CA SER A 29 18.91 -4.49 9.28
C SER A 29 18.62 -5.17 7.93
N PRO A 30 18.85 -6.50 7.78
CA PRO A 30 18.52 -7.24 6.57
C PRO A 30 17.05 -7.13 6.20
N PHE A 31 16.16 -7.15 7.20
CA PHE A 31 14.72 -6.96 6.99
C PHE A 31 14.41 -5.57 6.42
N ALA A 32 14.93 -4.53 7.08
CA ALA A 32 14.69 -3.15 6.64
C ALA A 32 15.29 -2.89 5.26
N PHE A 33 16.45 -3.45 4.95
CA PHE A 33 17.06 -3.38 3.63
C PHE A 33 16.17 -4.02 2.55
N ASN A 34 15.71 -5.25 2.78
CA ASN A 34 14.80 -5.95 1.87
C ASN A 34 13.49 -5.21 1.70
N PHE A 35 12.91 -4.67 2.78
CA PHE A 35 11.69 -3.88 2.72
C PHE A 35 11.86 -2.63 1.86
N ILE A 36 12.96 -1.89 2.05
CA ILE A 36 13.23 -0.67 1.30
C ILE A 36 13.47 -1.00 -0.18
N THR A 37 14.28 -2.00 -0.49
CA THR A 37 14.67 -2.32 -1.87
C THR A 37 13.54 -2.99 -2.64
N ASN A 38 12.87 -3.97 -2.05
CA ASN A 38 11.90 -4.83 -2.75
C ASN A 38 10.45 -4.36 -2.63
N VAL A 39 10.16 -3.43 -1.69
CA VAL A 39 8.80 -2.89 -1.55
C VAL A 39 8.76 -1.42 -1.91
N ILE A 40 9.58 -0.58 -1.27
CA ILE A 40 9.49 0.87 -1.46
C ILE A 40 10.06 1.30 -2.81
N TYR A 41 11.28 0.85 -3.15
CA TYR A 41 11.98 1.25 -4.37
C TYR A 41 11.88 0.24 -5.52
N GLU A 42 11.10 -0.85 -5.36
CA GLU A 42 10.89 -1.82 -6.42
C GLU A 42 10.28 -1.16 -7.67
N ARG A 43 10.96 -1.33 -8.79
CA ARG A 43 10.58 -0.76 -10.10
C ARG A 43 10.17 -1.81 -11.12
N LEU A 44 10.50 -3.08 -10.86
CA LEU A 44 10.18 -4.15 -11.79
C LEU A 44 8.66 -4.35 -11.88
N PRO A 45 8.13 -4.55 -13.09
CA PRO A 45 6.72 -4.80 -13.28
C PRO A 45 6.38 -6.24 -12.86
N TYR A 46 5.39 -6.39 -11.98
CA TYR A 46 4.77 -7.69 -11.74
C TYR A 46 3.80 -8.03 -12.88
N TYR A 47 3.68 -9.30 -13.23
CA TYR A 47 2.74 -9.76 -14.26
C TYR A 47 1.29 -9.33 -13.96
N ALA A 48 0.89 -9.35 -12.70
CA ALA A 48 -0.41 -8.92 -12.23
C ALA A 48 -0.74 -7.47 -12.64
N TYR A 49 0.23 -6.58 -12.77
CA TYR A 49 -0.01 -5.19 -13.16
C TYR A 49 -0.58 -5.01 -14.57
N ARG A 50 -0.60 -6.07 -15.39
CA ARG A 50 -1.25 -6.05 -16.72
C ARG A 50 -2.75 -6.21 -16.61
N THR A 51 -3.24 -7.02 -15.70
CA THR A 51 -4.66 -7.39 -15.54
C THR A 51 -5.39 -6.57 -14.48
N LEU A 52 -4.71 -6.19 -13.40
CA LEU A 52 -5.30 -5.44 -12.27
C LEU A 52 -6.06 -4.15 -12.67
N PRO A 53 -5.59 -3.33 -13.63
CA PRO A 53 -6.35 -2.15 -14.05
C PRO A 53 -7.69 -2.46 -14.70
N MET A 54 -7.85 -3.63 -15.33
CA MET A 54 -9.16 -4.07 -15.87
C MET A 54 -10.09 -4.48 -14.73
N GLN A 55 -9.61 -5.30 -13.80
CA GLN A 55 -10.36 -5.71 -12.60
C GLN A 55 -10.79 -4.49 -11.75
N GLU A 56 -9.92 -3.51 -11.61
CA GLU A 56 -10.24 -2.24 -10.94
C GLU A 56 -11.41 -1.50 -11.63
N ARG A 57 -11.41 -1.45 -12.97
CA ARG A 57 -12.49 -0.83 -13.74
C ARG A 57 -13.81 -1.61 -13.61
N GLU A 58 -13.74 -2.91 -13.60
CA GLU A 58 -14.90 -3.78 -13.39
C GLU A 58 -15.49 -3.59 -12.01
N LEU A 59 -14.66 -3.59 -10.97
CA LEU A 59 -15.09 -3.32 -9.60
C LEU A 59 -15.74 -1.93 -9.47
N ALA A 60 -15.16 -0.92 -10.10
CA ALA A 60 -15.72 0.43 -10.12
C ALA A 60 -17.07 0.49 -10.84
N ARG A 61 -17.27 -0.29 -11.91
CA ARG A 61 -18.55 -0.39 -12.63
C ARG A 61 -19.64 -1.05 -11.77
N HIS A 62 -19.30 -2.11 -11.04
CA HIS A 62 -20.26 -2.80 -10.14
C HIS A 62 -20.66 -1.92 -8.94
N ASN A 63 -19.81 -0.98 -8.56
CA ASN A 63 -20.10 -0.02 -7.48
C ASN A 63 -20.66 1.32 -7.99
N LYS A 64 -21.14 1.41 -9.22
CA LYS A 64 -21.84 2.60 -9.72
C LYS A 64 -23.02 2.95 -8.81
N GLY A 65 -23.05 4.20 -8.34
CA GLY A 65 -24.08 4.69 -7.39
C GLY A 65 -23.73 4.51 -5.91
N LYS A 66 -22.64 3.81 -5.58
CA LYS A 66 -22.07 3.75 -4.23
C LYS A 66 -20.78 4.58 -4.17
N MET A 67 -20.46 5.10 -2.99
CA MET A 67 -19.20 5.83 -2.81
C MET A 67 -18.03 4.83 -2.99
N PHE A 68 -17.33 4.93 -4.11
CA PHE A 68 -16.18 4.12 -4.45
C PHE A 68 -14.95 5.02 -4.62
N PHE A 69 -13.91 4.76 -3.86
CA PHE A 69 -12.68 5.54 -3.91
C PHE A 69 -11.65 4.84 -4.80
N ARG A 70 -11.00 5.63 -5.64
CA ARG A 70 -9.95 5.13 -6.51
C ARG A 70 -8.58 5.56 -5.99
N GLU A 71 -7.81 4.59 -5.53
CA GLU A 71 -6.44 4.81 -5.09
C GLU A 71 -5.51 5.24 -6.23
N SER A 72 -4.51 6.04 -5.88
CA SER A 72 -3.46 6.34 -6.87
C SER A 72 -2.72 5.07 -7.26
N ARG A 73 -2.27 4.99 -8.52
CA ARG A 73 -1.51 3.84 -9.02
C ARG A 73 -0.27 3.50 -8.17
N LYS A 74 0.35 4.53 -7.57
CA LYS A 74 1.53 4.34 -6.70
C LYS A 74 1.13 3.63 -5.41
N VAL A 75 0.04 4.05 -4.78
CA VAL A 75 -0.49 3.44 -3.55
C VAL A 75 -0.95 2.02 -3.82
N SER A 76 -1.75 1.80 -4.86
CA SER A 76 -2.24 0.48 -5.23
C SER A 76 -1.10 -0.54 -5.45
N ARG A 77 -0.06 -0.14 -6.19
CA ARG A 77 1.13 -0.99 -6.41
C ARG A 77 1.94 -1.19 -5.14
N LEU A 78 2.00 -0.21 -4.25
CA LEU A 78 2.67 -0.35 -2.96
C LEU A 78 1.93 -1.37 -2.09
N LEU A 79 0.61 -1.29 -2.00
CA LEU A 79 -0.22 -2.26 -1.27
C LEU A 79 -0.01 -3.69 -1.79
N PHE A 80 -0.01 -3.87 -3.12
CA PHE A 80 0.30 -5.16 -3.73
C PHE A 80 1.65 -5.71 -3.26
N ARG A 81 2.71 -4.89 -3.30
CA ARG A 81 4.06 -5.31 -2.89
C ARG A 81 4.16 -5.61 -1.40
N LEU A 82 3.47 -4.82 -0.56
CA LEU A 82 3.41 -5.05 0.88
C LEU A 82 2.80 -6.42 1.21
N VAL A 83 1.64 -6.72 0.63
CA VAL A 83 0.98 -8.01 0.82
C VAL A 83 1.81 -9.15 0.23
N ASN A 84 2.39 -8.94 -0.96
CA ASN A 84 3.25 -9.94 -1.59
C ASN A 84 4.52 -10.24 -0.77
N MET A 85 5.07 -9.26 -0.05
CA MET A 85 6.19 -9.47 0.86
C MET A 85 5.76 -10.12 2.18
N ALA A 86 4.66 -9.66 2.77
CA ALA A 86 4.18 -10.12 4.07
C ALA A 86 3.55 -11.52 4.01
N GLN A 87 3.01 -11.92 2.85
CA GLN A 87 2.35 -13.22 2.64
C GLN A 87 1.29 -13.56 3.72
N PRO A 88 0.37 -12.63 4.06
CA PRO A 88 -0.60 -12.81 5.13
C PRO A 88 -1.61 -13.90 4.80
N ASP A 89 -2.11 -14.65 5.79
CA ASP A 89 -3.22 -15.57 5.62
C ASP A 89 -4.56 -14.87 5.78
N VAL A 90 -4.60 -13.81 6.60
CA VAL A 90 -5.80 -13.00 6.84
C VAL A 90 -5.54 -11.53 6.57
N ILE A 91 -6.28 -10.99 5.62
CA ILE A 91 -6.25 -9.57 5.25
C ILE A 91 -7.56 -8.93 5.67
N VAL A 92 -7.51 -7.91 6.51
CA VAL A 92 -8.68 -7.13 6.91
C VAL A 92 -8.58 -5.72 6.31
N HIS A 93 -9.60 -5.32 5.58
CA HIS A 93 -9.74 -3.99 5.01
C HIS A 93 -10.91 -3.26 5.69
N VAL A 94 -10.63 -2.20 6.41
CA VAL A 94 -11.63 -1.39 7.11
C VAL A 94 -11.70 0.00 6.52
N GLY A 95 -12.91 0.48 6.28
CA GLY A 95 -13.18 1.85 5.85
C GLY A 95 -13.87 1.95 4.50
N ARG A 96 -13.42 2.86 3.63
CA ARG A 96 -14.07 3.11 2.34
C ARG A 96 -13.90 1.97 1.35
N ARG A 97 -14.94 1.69 0.57
CA ARG A 97 -14.82 0.82 -0.61
C ARG A 97 -13.88 1.46 -1.62
N SER A 98 -12.77 0.80 -1.89
CA SER A 98 -11.74 1.37 -2.76
C SER A 98 -11.14 0.35 -3.72
N SER A 99 -10.43 0.85 -4.72
CA SER A 99 -9.66 0.01 -5.65
C SER A 99 -8.54 -0.77 -4.97
N ALA A 100 -8.17 -0.43 -3.73
CA ALA A 100 -7.19 -1.17 -2.94
C ALA A 100 -7.55 -2.66 -2.81
N ALA A 101 -8.84 -3.00 -2.68
CA ALA A 101 -9.33 -4.37 -2.57
C ALA A 101 -8.78 -5.30 -3.67
N VAL A 102 -8.75 -4.83 -4.92
CA VAL A 102 -8.25 -5.60 -6.07
C VAL A 102 -6.77 -5.95 -5.91
N TYR A 103 -5.98 -5.00 -5.45
CA TYR A 103 -4.53 -5.17 -5.30
C TYR A 103 -4.16 -6.01 -4.08
N LEU A 104 -4.90 -5.86 -2.98
CA LEU A 104 -4.73 -6.66 -1.77
C LEU A 104 -5.02 -8.14 -2.04
N GLN A 105 -6.15 -8.43 -2.69
CA GLN A 105 -6.55 -9.81 -3.01
C GLN A 105 -5.65 -10.46 -4.07
N ALA A 106 -5.22 -9.69 -5.07
CA ALA A 106 -4.39 -10.22 -6.15
C ALA A 106 -2.96 -10.55 -5.72
N ALA A 107 -2.46 -9.94 -4.65
CA ALA A 107 -1.10 -10.17 -4.16
C ALA A 107 -0.93 -11.55 -3.49
N LYS A 108 -1.98 -12.05 -2.83
CA LYS A 108 -2.05 -13.42 -2.29
C LYS A 108 -3.48 -13.94 -2.42
N THR A 109 -3.72 -14.69 -3.48
CA THR A 109 -5.07 -15.20 -3.84
C THR A 109 -5.62 -16.24 -2.88
N THR A 110 -4.76 -16.86 -2.08
CA THR A 110 -5.13 -17.86 -1.07
C THR A 110 -5.49 -17.23 0.29
N ALA A 111 -5.22 -15.93 0.46
CA ALA A 111 -5.53 -15.21 1.70
C ALA A 111 -7.04 -15.04 1.88
N THR A 112 -7.51 -15.16 3.12
CA THR A 112 -8.86 -14.78 3.51
C THR A 112 -8.97 -13.27 3.54
N TYR A 113 -9.79 -12.68 2.67
CA TYR A 113 -10.00 -11.24 2.60
C TYR A 113 -11.33 -10.86 3.23
N LEU A 114 -11.29 -10.03 4.27
CA LEU A 114 -12.44 -9.51 4.99
C LEU A 114 -12.54 -7.99 4.77
N TYR A 115 -13.74 -7.54 4.43
CA TYR A 115 -14.04 -6.12 4.28
C TYR A 115 -15.12 -5.69 5.27
N ALA A 116 -14.92 -4.56 5.93
CA ALA A 116 -15.90 -3.91 6.80
C ALA A 116 -15.86 -2.38 6.63
N GLU A 117 -16.98 -1.71 6.76
CA GLU A 117 -17.03 -0.25 6.69
C GLU A 117 -16.54 0.40 8.00
N SER A 118 -16.66 -0.33 9.11
CA SER A 118 -16.16 0.09 10.43
C SER A 118 -15.56 -1.09 11.20
N PHE A 119 -14.75 -0.79 12.20
CA PHE A 119 -14.19 -1.83 13.07
C PHE A 119 -15.24 -2.65 13.82
N SER A 120 -16.40 -2.05 14.12
CA SER A 120 -17.50 -2.74 14.79
C SER A 120 -18.16 -3.84 13.96
N GLU A 121 -17.99 -3.80 12.63
CA GLU A 121 -18.54 -4.77 11.70
C GLU A 121 -17.58 -5.93 11.40
N VAL A 122 -16.34 -5.84 11.87
CA VAL A 122 -15.34 -6.88 11.61
C VAL A 122 -15.71 -8.11 12.44
N SER A 123 -16.32 -9.09 11.79
CA SER A 123 -16.59 -10.40 12.37
C SER A 123 -15.38 -11.30 12.16
N LEU A 124 -14.54 -11.42 13.17
CA LEU A 124 -13.48 -12.41 13.21
C LEU A 124 -14.00 -13.62 13.98
N ASN A 125 -13.73 -14.81 13.46
CA ASN A 125 -13.92 -16.02 14.24
C ASN A 125 -12.98 -15.95 15.45
N ASP A 126 -13.47 -16.36 16.63
CA ASP A 126 -12.70 -16.34 17.86
C ASP A 126 -11.34 -17.03 17.66
N GLY A 127 -10.26 -16.28 17.88
CA GLY A 127 -8.89 -16.76 17.73
C GLY A 127 -8.28 -16.65 16.32
N MET A 128 -8.96 -16.06 15.33
CA MET A 128 -8.37 -15.82 14.02
C MET A 128 -7.41 -14.61 14.06
N PRO A 129 -6.10 -14.81 13.84
CA PRO A 129 -5.15 -13.71 13.83
C PRO A 129 -5.36 -12.81 12.60
N ILE A 130 -5.16 -11.50 12.77
CA ILE A 130 -5.08 -10.57 11.66
C ILE A 130 -3.61 -10.41 11.29
N ASP A 131 -3.21 -10.86 10.10
CA ASP A 131 -1.83 -10.73 9.64
C ASP A 131 -1.58 -9.43 8.88
N PHE A 132 -2.62 -8.90 8.25
CA PHE A 132 -2.53 -7.65 7.50
C PHE A 132 -3.80 -6.82 7.68
N LEU A 133 -3.64 -5.62 8.22
CA LEU A 133 -4.73 -4.66 8.41
C LEU A 133 -4.51 -3.44 7.51
N PHE A 134 -5.46 -3.18 6.62
CA PHE A 134 -5.52 -1.96 5.83
C PHE A 134 -6.70 -1.10 6.29
N VAL A 135 -6.42 0.12 6.73
CA VAL A 135 -7.43 1.08 7.18
C VAL A 135 -7.46 2.25 6.22
N ASP A 136 -8.57 2.40 5.51
CA ASP A 136 -8.83 3.53 4.63
C ASP A 136 -9.70 4.55 5.38
N ALA A 137 -9.05 5.37 6.21
CA ALA A 137 -9.73 6.43 6.95
C ALA A 137 -10.17 7.56 6.01
N LYS A 138 -11.30 8.19 6.37
CA LYS A 138 -11.81 9.40 5.71
C LYS A 138 -10.94 10.61 6.01
#